data_88f5e8520a468a9f5a6483a5532dbb15
#
_entry.id   88f5e8520a468a9f5a6483a5532dbb15
#
_cell.length_a   1.000
_cell.length_b   1.000
_cell.length_c   1.000
_cell.angle_alpha   90.00
_cell.angle_beta   90.00
_cell.angle_gamma   90.00
#
_symmetry.space_group_name_H-M   'P 1'
#
loop_
_entity.id
_entity.type
_entity.pdbx_description
1 polymer ?
#
loop_
_entity_poly.entity_id
_entity_poly.type
_entity_poly.pdbx_seq_one_letter_code
_entity_poly.pdbx_strand_id
1 'polypeptide(L)'
;MRTRKPLEDWDRRAFLQLLGVSALGLAVPGWKILAAERAGAKPLRGIFPVAQTPFTESNKLDLDALIEEVRFIDRGGVHGFVWPQMASEWMTLTEAERLEGSEAIASTGRKLRPAIVIGVQGPDVAIAIKYAKHAERVGADAIISLPPSENSDPKTDLEYYKAVGGATQLPLFVQAVGNMGVDLLIEMYKAIPTFRYVKDEAGSPLMSIGPLRQRSSDQLKIFSGSHGRDLIDEMRRGFSGSMPAAPFADLYAQTWDLWHEGKHDEAMAMHGRTLLFITEAVSHGPESLKYILYLRGVFKTYGLRTQRAPGFSSAVKLAAGSDQAETHLDEEGKQALRETLEYLKPYLRA
;
A
#
# COMPACT_ATOMS: atom_id res chain seq x y z
N MET A 1 48.10 43.82 0.96
CA MET A 1 47.75 43.22 -0.33
C MET A 1 48.40 41.86 -0.42
N ARG A 2 47.63 40.76 -0.19
CA ARG A 2 48.06 39.39 -0.43
C ARG A 2 47.10 38.77 -1.43
N THR A 3 47.65 38.50 -2.62
CA THR A 3 47.01 37.88 -3.76
C THR A 3 46.74 36.40 -3.47
N ARG A 4 45.48 35.94 -3.58
CA ARG A 4 45.11 34.51 -3.58
C ARG A 4 45.37 33.92 -4.96
N LYS A 5 46.12 32.82 -5.02
CA LYS A 5 46.27 31.98 -6.22
C LYS A 5 44.99 31.13 -6.44
N PRO A 6 44.58 30.83 -7.67
CA PRO A 6 43.46 29.93 -7.96
C PRO A 6 43.86 28.47 -7.74
N LEU A 7 42.89 27.67 -7.30
CA LEU A 7 43.00 26.21 -7.15
C LEU A 7 43.02 25.58 -8.56
N GLU A 8 44.03 24.80 -8.80
CA GLU A 8 44.24 24.04 -10.05
C GLU A 8 43.25 22.87 -10.18
N ASP A 9 42.90 22.59 -11.44
CA ASP A 9 42.07 21.50 -11.94
C ASP A 9 42.55 20.13 -11.42
N TRP A 10 41.67 19.42 -10.74
CA TRP A 10 41.86 18.00 -10.42
C TRP A 10 41.31 17.16 -11.61
N ASP A 11 42.23 16.45 -12.27
CA ASP A 11 41.94 15.57 -13.38
C ASP A 11 41.07 14.39 -12.96
N ARG A 12 39.84 14.36 -13.51
CA ARG A 12 38.88 13.28 -13.31
C ARG A 12 39.37 11.89 -13.72
N ARG A 13 40.42 11.81 -14.56
CA ARG A 13 41.02 10.56 -15.01
C ARG A 13 41.90 9.91 -13.95
N ALA A 14 42.54 10.66 -13.09
CA ALA A 14 43.37 10.14 -12.01
C ALA A 14 42.55 9.49 -10.87
N PHE A 15 41.35 9.94 -10.65
CA PHE A 15 40.43 9.36 -9.64
C PHE A 15 39.90 7.96 -10.02
N LEU A 16 39.74 7.70 -11.32
CA LEU A 16 39.22 6.40 -11.80
C LEU A 16 40.29 5.30 -11.90
N GLN A 17 41.56 5.62 -11.84
CA GLN A 17 42.64 4.63 -11.87
C GLN A 17 43.04 4.09 -10.47
N LEU A 18 42.53 4.65 -9.40
CA LEU A 18 42.77 4.20 -8.01
C LEU A 18 41.78 3.11 -7.53
N LEU A 19 40.80 2.72 -8.35
CA LEU A 19 39.80 1.68 -8.03
C LEU A 19 40.10 0.31 -8.67
N GLY A 20 41.28 0.13 -9.24
CA GLY A 20 41.73 -1.14 -9.78
C GLY A 20 42.78 -1.81 -8.91
N VAL A 21 42.45 -3.03 -8.48
CA VAL A 21 43.31 -4.05 -7.84
C VAL A 21 43.34 -4.04 -6.32
N SER A 22 42.56 -4.92 -5.69
CA SER A 22 43.09 -6.10 -4.94
C SER A 22 41.93 -6.94 -4.43
N ALA A 23 41.66 -8.06 -5.13
CA ALA A 23 40.93 -9.18 -4.57
C ALA A 23 41.82 -9.93 -3.58
N LEU A 24 41.66 -9.68 -2.30
CA LEU A 24 42.13 -10.58 -1.24
C LEU A 24 41.01 -10.70 -0.21
N GLY A 25 40.48 -11.90 -0.11
CA GLY A 25 39.34 -12.23 0.77
C GLY A 25 39.70 -12.01 2.23
N LEU A 26 38.93 -11.14 2.86
CA LEU A 26 38.72 -11.15 4.30
C LEU A 26 37.22 -11.33 4.49
N ALA A 27 36.86 -12.47 5.04
CA ALA A 27 35.49 -12.76 5.49
C ALA A 27 35.16 -11.76 6.62
N VAL A 28 34.35 -10.75 6.30
CA VAL A 28 33.76 -9.84 7.27
C VAL A 28 32.39 -10.39 7.62
N PRO A 29 32.11 -10.69 8.90
CA PRO A 29 30.81 -11.23 9.29
C PRO A 29 29.73 -10.16 9.16
N GLY A 30 28.69 -10.47 8.39
CA GLY A 30 27.35 -9.94 8.65
C GLY A 30 27.02 -8.54 8.19
N TRP A 31 27.56 -8.00 7.11
CA TRP A 31 27.00 -6.83 6.47
C TRP A 31 25.89 -7.26 5.53
N LYS A 32 24.64 -6.84 5.87
CA LYS A 32 23.46 -6.98 5.04
C LYS A 32 23.78 -6.45 3.65
N ILE A 33 23.83 -7.30 2.66
CA ILE A 33 23.77 -6.90 1.27
C ILE A 33 22.44 -6.19 1.14
N LEU A 34 22.46 -4.86 1.01
CA LEU A 34 21.33 -4.09 0.53
C LEU A 34 20.89 -4.82 -0.74
N ALA A 35 19.67 -5.34 -0.75
CA ALA A 35 19.10 -5.93 -1.94
C ALA A 35 19.26 -4.89 -3.04
N ALA A 36 20.13 -5.14 -4.01
CA ALA A 36 20.25 -4.30 -5.18
C ALA A 36 18.83 -4.21 -5.76
N GLU A 37 18.34 -2.98 -5.98
CA GLU A 37 17.06 -2.78 -6.64
C GLU A 37 17.09 -3.65 -7.89
N ARG A 38 16.12 -4.55 -8.04
CA ARG A 38 16.04 -5.43 -9.21
C ARG A 38 15.98 -4.51 -10.43
N ALA A 39 16.83 -4.74 -11.41
CA ALA A 39 16.81 -3.96 -12.65
C ALA A 39 15.39 -4.01 -13.24
N GLY A 40 14.74 -2.84 -13.35
CA GLY A 40 13.34 -2.71 -13.76
C GLY A 40 12.30 -2.78 -12.64
N ALA A 41 12.70 -2.83 -11.35
CA ALA A 41 11.76 -2.74 -10.24
C ALA A 41 11.03 -1.38 -10.25
N LYS A 42 9.72 -1.43 -10.02
CA LYS A 42 8.90 -0.21 -9.93
C LYS A 42 9.13 0.47 -8.58
N PRO A 43 9.14 1.83 -8.53
CA PRO A 43 9.29 2.54 -7.26
C PRO A 43 8.17 2.23 -6.28
N LEU A 44 8.51 1.85 -5.05
CA LEU A 44 7.55 1.65 -3.97
C LEU A 44 7.46 2.94 -3.14
N ARG A 45 6.89 3.99 -3.74
CA ARG A 45 6.73 5.32 -3.15
C ARG A 45 5.51 6.03 -3.76
N GLY A 46 4.77 6.79 -2.96
CA GLY A 46 3.62 7.57 -3.42
C GLY A 46 2.28 6.96 -2.99
N ILE A 47 1.27 7.11 -3.83
CA ILE A 47 -0.10 6.67 -3.55
C ILE A 47 -0.29 5.23 -4.02
N PHE A 48 -0.66 4.36 -3.08
CA PHE A 48 -0.84 2.91 -3.25
C PHE A 48 -2.24 2.51 -2.79
N PRO A 49 -3.29 2.81 -3.57
CA PRO A 49 -4.66 2.54 -3.13
C PRO A 49 -4.92 1.07 -2.89
N VAL A 50 -5.72 0.82 -1.85
CA VAL A 50 -6.30 -0.49 -1.58
C VAL A 50 -7.53 -0.64 -2.47
N ALA A 51 -7.46 -1.60 -3.40
CA ALA A 51 -8.52 -1.89 -4.33
C ALA A 51 -9.71 -2.57 -3.65
N GLN A 52 -10.90 -2.31 -4.15
CA GLN A 52 -12.12 -3.00 -3.79
C GLN A 52 -12.22 -4.31 -4.59
N THR A 53 -12.96 -5.29 -4.06
CA THR A 53 -13.18 -6.54 -4.79
C THR A 53 -14.53 -6.49 -5.52
N PRO A 54 -14.55 -6.51 -6.86
CA PRO A 54 -15.80 -6.58 -7.61
C PRO A 54 -16.36 -8.00 -7.59
N PHE A 55 -17.69 -8.11 -7.44
CA PHE A 55 -18.41 -9.36 -7.57
C PHE A 55 -19.46 -9.25 -8.67
N THR A 56 -19.72 -10.36 -9.36
CA THR A 56 -20.82 -10.47 -10.33
C THR A 56 -22.16 -10.55 -9.59
N GLU A 57 -23.27 -10.41 -10.31
CA GLU A 57 -24.62 -10.65 -9.77
C GLU A 57 -24.78 -12.06 -9.18
N SER A 58 -24.06 -13.03 -9.72
CA SER A 58 -24.01 -14.40 -9.18
C SER A 58 -23.03 -14.59 -8.00
N ASN A 59 -22.56 -13.49 -7.44
CA ASN A 59 -21.65 -13.45 -6.27
C ASN A 59 -20.31 -14.16 -6.49
N LYS A 60 -19.77 -14.16 -7.72
CA LYS A 60 -18.41 -14.63 -8.05
C LYS A 60 -17.48 -13.44 -8.20
N LEU A 61 -16.17 -13.66 -8.02
CA LEU A 61 -15.17 -12.66 -8.34
C LEU A 61 -15.31 -12.22 -9.82
N ASP A 62 -15.46 -10.92 -10.06
CA ASP A 62 -15.47 -10.35 -11.42
C ASP A 62 -14.03 -9.97 -11.79
N LEU A 63 -13.33 -10.90 -12.45
CA LEU A 63 -11.95 -10.69 -12.86
C LEU A 63 -11.79 -9.56 -13.88
N ASP A 64 -12.74 -9.37 -14.78
CA ASP A 64 -12.68 -8.32 -15.78
C ASP A 64 -12.77 -6.94 -15.11
N ALA A 65 -13.68 -6.77 -14.16
CA ALA A 65 -13.78 -5.55 -13.37
C ALA A 65 -12.56 -5.31 -12.48
N LEU A 66 -11.98 -6.36 -11.90
CA LEU A 66 -10.74 -6.25 -11.12
C LEU A 66 -9.55 -5.81 -11.99
N ILE A 67 -9.42 -6.34 -13.20
CA ILE A 67 -8.43 -5.93 -14.20
C ILE A 67 -8.67 -4.47 -14.62
N GLU A 68 -9.93 -4.08 -14.80
CA GLU A 68 -10.28 -2.70 -15.16
C GLU A 68 -9.94 -1.72 -14.03
N GLU A 69 -10.05 -2.13 -12.77
CA GLU A 69 -9.61 -1.30 -11.65
C GLU A 69 -8.09 -1.04 -11.67
N VAL A 70 -7.28 -2.02 -12.06
CA VAL A 70 -5.82 -1.81 -12.28
C VAL A 70 -5.58 -0.76 -13.37
N ARG A 71 -6.33 -0.83 -14.48
CA ARG A 71 -6.23 0.14 -15.59
C ARG A 71 -6.72 1.53 -15.18
N PHE A 72 -7.79 1.58 -14.42
CA PHE A 72 -8.33 2.82 -13.84
C PHE A 72 -7.28 3.53 -12.97
N ILE A 73 -6.61 2.80 -12.10
CA ILE A 73 -5.51 3.31 -11.26
C ILE A 73 -4.36 3.86 -12.12
N ASP A 74 -3.99 3.16 -13.19
CA ASP A 74 -2.94 3.63 -14.11
C ASP A 74 -3.34 4.92 -14.83
N ARG A 75 -4.58 5.01 -15.35
CA ARG A 75 -5.10 6.24 -15.98
C ARG A 75 -5.14 7.41 -15.00
N GLY A 76 -5.45 7.15 -13.73
CA GLY A 76 -5.45 8.14 -12.66
C GLY A 76 -4.08 8.71 -12.28
N GLY A 77 -2.99 8.16 -12.84
CA GLY A 77 -1.65 8.62 -12.52
C GLY A 77 -1.08 8.09 -11.22
N VAL A 78 -1.66 7.03 -10.67
CA VAL A 78 -1.34 6.48 -9.36
C VAL A 78 -0.07 5.63 -9.39
N HIS A 79 0.59 5.49 -8.24
CA HIS A 79 1.94 4.91 -8.14
C HIS A 79 1.95 3.42 -7.85
N GLY A 80 0.91 2.90 -7.18
CA GLY A 80 0.78 1.50 -6.84
C GLY A 80 -0.66 1.00 -6.85
N PHE A 81 -0.82 -0.31 -6.64
CA PHE A 81 -2.09 -1.01 -6.53
C PHE A 81 -1.96 -2.11 -5.49
N VAL A 82 -2.84 -2.14 -4.50
CA VAL A 82 -2.78 -3.09 -3.38
C VAL A 82 -4.05 -3.93 -3.35
N TRP A 83 -3.92 -5.26 -3.45
CA TRP A 83 -5.04 -6.19 -3.35
C TRP A 83 -4.60 -7.60 -2.93
N PRO A 84 -5.43 -8.31 -2.17
CA PRO A 84 -6.51 -7.80 -1.36
C PRO A 84 -6.04 -7.39 0.03
N GLN A 85 -6.71 -6.39 0.59
CA GLN A 85 -6.50 -5.90 1.95
C GLN A 85 -7.83 -5.65 2.67
N MET A 86 -7.83 -4.94 3.81
CA MET A 86 -9.03 -4.73 4.62
C MET A 86 -10.21 -4.20 3.81
N ALA A 87 -10.00 -3.15 3.02
CA ALA A 87 -11.06 -2.57 2.18
C ALA A 87 -11.41 -3.42 0.95
N SER A 88 -10.80 -4.59 0.77
CA SER A 88 -11.05 -5.52 -0.35
C SER A 88 -11.89 -6.72 0.04
N GLU A 89 -12.54 -6.73 1.20
CA GLU A 89 -13.34 -7.89 1.68
C GLU A 89 -12.56 -9.22 1.66
N TRP A 90 -11.26 -9.17 1.95
CA TRP A 90 -10.30 -10.29 1.77
C TRP A 90 -10.70 -11.59 2.47
N MET A 91 -11.46 -11.52 3.59
CA MET A 91 -11.93 -12.69 4.32
C MET A 91 -13.10 -13.42 3.63
N THR A 92 -13.69 -12.82 2.62
CA THR A 92 -14.81 -13.41 1.86
C THR A 92 -14.33 -14.13 0.60
N LEU A 93 -13.06 -13.95 0.24
CA LEU A 93 -12.46 -14.56 -0.95
C LEU A 93 -12.01 -15.99 -0.67
N THR A 94 -12.40 -16.91 -1.53
CA THR A 94 -11.87 -18.26 -1.53
C THR A 94 -10.39 -18.28 -1.91
N GLU A 95 -9.69 -19.35 -1.58
CA GLU A 95 -8.30 -19.53 -1.99
C GLU A 95 -8.14 -19.44 -3.50
N ALA A 96 -9.03 -20.05 -4.27
CA ALA A 96 -8.99 -20.01 -5.72
C ALA A 96 -9.12 -18.58 -6.26
N GLU A 97 -10.10 -17.81 -5.76
CA GLU A 97 -10.27 -16.40 -6.13
C GLU A 97 -9.06 -15.54 -5.76
N ARG A 98 -8.41 -15.82 -4.61
CA ARG A 98 -7.18 -15.13 -4.19
C ARG A 98 -6.03 -15.37 -5.16
N LEU A 99 -5.82 -16.62 -5.57
CA LEU A 99 -4.75 -16.99 -6.51
C LEU A 99 -5.03 -16.43 -7.91
N GLU A 100 -6.23 -16.63 -8.43
CA GLU A 100 -6.63 -16.19 -9.76
C GLU A 100 -6.64 -14.66 -9.88
N GLY A 101 -7.19 -13.95 -8.90
CA GLY A 101 -7.18 -12.49 -8.85
C GLY A 101 -5.76 -11.92 -8.77
N SER A 102 -4.89 -12.51 -7.95
CA SER A 102 -3.48 -12.09 -7.85
C SER A 102 -2.72 -12.26 -9.17
N GLU A 103 -2.95 -13.36 -9.89
CA GLU A 103 -2.35 -13.61 -11.20
C GLU A 103 -2.84 -12.61 -12.25
N ALA A 104 -4.16 -12.34 -12.29
CA ALA A 104 -4.77 -11.39 -13.21
C ALA A 104 -4.23 -9.97 -13.00
N ILE A 105 -4.16 -9.52 -11.74
CA ILE A 105 -3.62 -8.22 -11.35
C ILE A 105 -2.14 -8.10 -11.71
N ALA A 106 -1.31 -9.07 -11.34
CA ALA A 106 0.12 -9.04 -11.60
C ALA A 106 0.42 -9.05 -13.11
N SER A 107 -0.29 -9.88 -13.87
CA SER A 107 -0.16 -9.96 -15.33
C SER A 107 -0.53 -8.63 -16.01
N THR A 108 -1.63 -8.00 -15.58
CA THR A 108 -2.06 -6.70 -16.10
C THR A 108 -1.09 -5.61 -15.70
N GLY A 109 -0.76 -5.51 -14.43
CA GLY A 109 0.09 -4.48 -13.87
C GLY A 109 1.52 -4.48 -14.42
N ARG A 110 2.03 -5.64 -14.88
CA ARG A 110 3.38 -5.74 -15.47
C ARG A 110 3.61 -4.77 -16.63
N LYS A 111 2.56 -4.42 -17.36
CA LYS A 111 2.60 -3.53 -18.54
C LYS A 111 2.23 -2.09 -18.23
N LEU A 112 1.89 -1.80 -16.97
CA LEU A 112 1.40 -0.51 -16.50
C LEU A 112 2.38 0.11 -15.51
N ARG A 113 2.21 1.39 -15.18
CA ARG A 113 3.08 2.10 -14.24
C ARG A 113 2.97 1.67 -12.79
N PRO A 114 1.75 1.45 -12.24
CA PRO A 114 1.61 1.16 -10.82
C PRO A 114 2.36 -0.09 -10.39
N ALA A 115 3.06 -0.01 -9.26
CA ALA A 115 3.64 -1.18 -8.63
C ALA A 115 2.54 -2.05 -8.03
N ILE A 116 2.63 -3.36 -8.22
CA ILE A 116 1.63 -4.32 -7.75
C ILE A 116 2.05 -4.91 -6.41
N VAL A 117 1.24 -4.66 -5.39
CA VAL A 117 1.43 -5.19 -4.04
C VAL A 117 0.32 -6.18 -3.73
N ILE A 118 0.68 -7.44 -3.52
CA ILE A 118 -0.29 -8.50 -3.23
C ILE A 118 -0.42 -8.71 -1.72
N GLY A 119 -1.66 -8.65 -1.23
CA GLY A 119 -1.99 -9.01 0.15
C GLY A 119 -1.89 -10.51 0.37
N VAL A 120 -1.12 -10.94 1.38
CA VAL A 120 -0.82 -12.36 1.61
C VAL A 120 -1.35 -12.90 2.93
N GLN A 121 -2.04 -12.07 3.73
CA GLN A 121 -2.71 -12.54 4.95
C GLN A 121 -3.70 -13.66 4.62
N GLY A 122 -3.77 -14.65 5.49
CA GLY A 122 -4.63 -15.82 5.36
C GLY A 122 -5.24 -16.22 6.71
N PRO A 123 -6.06 -17.27 6.75
CA PRO A 123 -6.62 -17.79 8.01
C PRO A 123 -5.54 -18.35 8.94
N ASP A 124 -4.39 -18.74 8.41
CA ASP A 124 -3.23 -19.21 9.15
C ASP A 124 -1.91 -18.88 8.43
N VAL A 125 -0.79 -19.15 9.10
CA VAL A 125 0.55 -18.85 8.58
C VAL A 125 0.91 -19.72 7.36
N ALA A 126 0.43 -20.94 7.26
CA ALA A 126 0.74 -21.83 6.13
C ALA A 126 0.10 -21.30 4.83
N ILE A 127 -1.13 -20.83 4.92
CA ILE A 127 -1.82 -20.19 3.80
C ILE A 127 -1.17 -18.84 3.45
N ALA A 128 -0.77 -18.03 4.44
CA ALA A 128 -0.03 -16.79 4.18
C ALA A 128 1.29 -17.04 3.43
N ILE A 129 2.06 -18.05 3.82
CA ILE A 129 3.27 -18.48 3.12
C ILE A 129 2.96 -18.91 1.67
N LYS A 130 1.87 -19.67 1.47
CA LYS A 130 1.42 -20.09 0.14
C LYS A 130 1.14 -18.89 -0.77
N TYR A 131 0.43 -17.88 -0.24
CA TYR A 131 0.14 -16.64 -0.99
C TYR A 131 1.40 -15.81 -1.25
N ALA A 132 2.35 -15.73 -0.31
CA ALA A 132 3.62 -15.02 -0.50
C ALA A 132 4.45 -15.64 -1.64
N LYS A 133 4.57 -16.98 -1.66
CA LYS A 133 5.23 -17.72 -2.76
C LYS A 133 4.50 -17.56 -4.09
N HIS A 134 3.17 -17.52 -4.07
CA HIS A 134 2.38 -17.29 -5.28
C HIS A 134 2.60 -15.88 -5.82
N ALA A 135 2.57 -14.84 -4.97
CA ALA A 135 2.81 -13.46 -5.35
C ALA A 135 4.17 -13.28 -6.06
N GLU A 136 5.23 -13.93 -5.53
CA GLU A 136 6.55 -13.93 -6.18
C GLU A 136 6.52 -14.62 -7.54
N ARG A 137 5.88 -15.79 -7.64
CA ARG A 137 5.78 -16.57 -8.88
C ARG A 137 5.04 -15.82 -9.99
N VAL A 138 3.98 -15.08 -9.65
CA VAL A 138 3.21 -14.30 -10.64
C VAL A 138 3.85 -12.94 -10.97
N GLY A 139 4.93 -12.58 -10.26
CA GLY A 139 5.70 -11.38 -10.56
C GLY A 139 5.13 -10.10 -9.96
N ALA A 140 4.58 -10.17 -8.74
CA ALA A 140 4.27 -8.98 -7.94
C ALA A 140 5.54 -8.17 -7.62
N ASP A 141 5.40 -6.87 -7.39
CA ASP A 141 6.49 -5.98 -7.03
C ASP A 141 6.79 -6.02 -5.52
N ALA A 142 5.77 -6.29 -4.70
CA ALA A 142 5.89 -6.45 -3.24
C ALA A 142 4.71 -7.28 -2.68
N ILE A 143 4.83 -7.66 -1.42
CA ILE A 143 3.74 -8.25 -0.64
C ILE A 143 3.39 -7.38 0.56
N ILE A 144 2.14 -7.48 1.03
CA ILE A 144 1.65 -6.86 2.25
C ILE A 144 0.90 -7.88 3.09
N SER A 145 1.04 -7.83 4.41
CA SER A 145 0.26 -8.68 5.31
C SER A 145 -0.24 -7.92 6.52
N LEU A 146 -1.45 -8.27 6.96
CA LEU A 146 -1.97 -8.00 8.29
C LEU A 146 -1.34 -8.99 9.30
N PRO A 147 -1.29 -8.67 10.60
CA PRO A 147 -0.94 -9.66 11.62
C PRO A 147 -2.01 -10.75 11.71
N PRO A 148 -1.72 -11.88 12.38
CA PRO A 148 -2.70 -12.97 12.57
C PRO A 148 -3.97 -12.52 13.28
N SER A 149 -3.86 -11.54 14.16
CA SER A 149 -4.95 -10.90 14.89
C SER A 149 -4.54 -9.48 15.29
N GLU A 150 -5.51 -8.56 15.37
CA GLU A 150 -5.28 -7.19 15.88
C GLU A 150 -4.82 -7.16 17.35
N ASN A 151 -5.07 -8.23 18.09
CA ASN A 151 -4.73 -8.39 19.50
C ASN A 151 -3.70 -9.50 19.73
N SER A 152 -2.94 -9.91 18.70
CA SER A 152 -1.85 -10.85 18.89
C SER A 152 -0.75 -10.25 19.78
N ASP A 153 -0.06 -11.11 20.50
CA ASP A 153 1.09 -10.67 21.28
C ASP A 153 2.30 -10.42 20.37
N PRO A 154 3.26 -9.56 20.79
CA PRO A 154 4.40 -9.18 19.97
C PRO A 154 5.26 -10.36 19.48
N LYS A 155 5.35 -11.44 20.25
CA LYS A 155 6.13 -12.62 19.86
C LYS A 155 5.42 -13.40 18.74
N THR A 156 4.12 -13.57 18.85
CA THR A 156 3.30 -14.19 17.79
C THR A 156 3.41 -13.39 16.49
N ASP A 157 3.32 -12.07 16.54
CA ASP A 157 3.48 -11.22 15.38
C ASP A 157 4.87 -11.34 14.75
N LEU A 158 5.92 -11.29 15.57
CA LEU A 158 7.29 -11.42 15.10
C LEU A 158 7.51 -12.76 14.37
N GLU A 159 7.08 -13.87 14.95
CA GLU A 159 7.24 -15.21 14.35
C GLU A 159 6.40 -15.34 13.07
N TYR A 160 5.19 -14.82 13.03
CA TYR A 160 4.37 -14.80 11.83
C TYR A 160 5.06 -14.04 10.69
N TYR A 161 5.50 -12.82 10.95
CA TYR A 161 6.14 -12.01 9.91
C TYR A 161 7.52 -12.52 9.50
N LYS A 162 8.27 -13.19 10.39
CA LYS A 162 9.47 -13.94 10.01
C LYS A 162 9.16 -15.05 9.02
N ALA A 163 8.10 -15.81 9.28
CA ALA A 163 7.69 -16.90 8.40
C ALA A 163 7.23 -16.39 7.03
N VAL A 164 6.38 -15.36 6.99
CA VAL A 164 5.90 -14.73 5.74
C VAL A 164 7.03 -14.07 4.97
N GLY A 165 7.84 -13.24 5.63
CA GLY A 165 8.95 -12.53 5.01
C GLY A 165 10.09 -13.44 4.57
N GLY A 166 10.27 -14.59 5.22
CA GLY A 166 11.24 -15.63 4.84
C GLY A 166 10.77 -16.53 3.67
N ALA A 167 9.49 -16.47 3.31
CA ALA A 167 8.91 -17.31 2.25
C ALA A 167 9.18 -16.80 0.83
N THR A 168 9.65 -15.56 0.67
CA THR A 168 9.86 -14.89 -0.63
C THR A 168 11.01 -13.87 -0.55
N GLN A 169 11.51 -13.45 -1.71
CA GLN A 169 12.49 -12.36 -1.84
C GLN A 169 11.82 -10.99 -2.12
N LEU A 170 10.48 -10.95 -2.21
CA LEU A 170 9.77 -9.70 -2.43
C LEU A 170 9.87 -8.78 -1.19
N PRO A 171 9.94 -7.45 -1.39
CA PRO A 171 9.79 -6.51 -0.29
C PRO A 171 8.47 -6.74 0.45
N LEU A 172 8.54 -6.80 1.78
CA LEU A 172 7.39 -6.97 2.65
C LEU A 172 6.95 -5.61 3.21
N PHE A 173 5.67 -5.30 3.04
CA PHE A 173 4.94 -4.32 3.83
C PHE A 173 4.32 -5.01 5.05
N VAL A 174 4.66 -4.56 6.24
CA VAL A 174 3.94 -4.91 7.46
C VAL A 174 2.81 -3.92 7.65
N GLN A 175 1.56 -4.37 7.69
CA GLN A 175 0.46 -3.50 8.13
C GLN A 175 0.40 -3.52 9.65
N ALA A 176 0.83 -2.44 10.27
CA ALA A 176 0.80 -2.27 11.71
C ALA A 176 -0.60 -1.83 12.15
N VAL A 177 -1.20 -2.60 13.03
CA VAL A 177 -2.52 -2.34 13.63
C VAL A 177 -2.48 -2.70 15.12
N GLY A 178 -3.51 -2.29 15.87
CA GLY A 178 -3.66 -2.66 17.27
C GLY A 178 -2.44 -2.29 18.12
N ASN A 179 -1.79 -3.29 18.72
CA ASN A 179 -0.67 -3.12 19.65
C ASN A 179 0.72 -3.09 18.99
N MET A 180 0.80 -3.02 17.66
CA MET A 180 2.06 -3.05 16.92
C MET A 180 2.79 -1.69 16.98
N GLY A 181 3.35 -1.37 18.14
CA GLY A 181 4.06 -0.11 18.36
C GLY A 181 5.47 -0.07 17.76
N VAL A 182 6.11 1.10 17.88
CA VAL A 182 7.46 1.39 17.33
C VAL A 182 8.50 0.34 17.75
N ASP A 183 8.50 -0.11 19.00
CA ASP A 183 9.49 -1.08 19.49
C ASP A 183 9.43 -2.41 18.74
N LEU A 184 8.23 -2.95 18.59
CA LEU A 184 8.00 -4.19 17.84
C LEU A 184 8.38 -4.03 16.36
N LEU A 185 7.98 -2.93 15.73
CA LEU A 185 8.30 -2.69 14.32
C LEU A 185 9.83 -2.58 14.08
N ILE A 186 10.57 -1.98 14.99
CA ILE A 186 12.03 -1.91 14.90
C ILE A 186 12.67 -3.28 15.16
N GLU A 187 12.15 -4.08 16.08
CA GLU A 187 12.60 -5.46 16.30
C GLU A 187 12.38 -6.31 15.04
N MET A 188 11.18 -6.27 14.44
CA MET A 188 10.86 -6.93 13.18
C MET A 188 11.79 -6.47 12.05
N TYR A 189 12.02 -5.16 11.92
CA TYR A 189 12.90 -4.61 10.89
C TYR A 189 14.32 -5.18 10.98
N LYS A 190 14.85 -5.37 12.19
CA LYS A 190 16.17 -5.97 12.41
C LYS A 190 16.18 -7.46 12.12
N ALA A 191 15.08 -8.17 12.38
CA ALA A 191 14.98 -9.61 12.29
C ALA A 191 14.58 -10.13 10.90
N ILE A 192 13.88 -9.32 10.08
CA ILE A 192 13.27 -9.73 8.81
C ILE A 192 13.89 -8.97 7.64
N PRO A 193 14.80 -9.57 6.87
CA PRO A 193 15.52 -8.87 5.79
C PRO A 193 14.62 -8.28 4.70
N THR A 194 13.47 -8.89 4.43
CA THR A 194 12.50 -8.42 3.41
C THR A 194 11.57 -7.32 3.92
N PHE A 195 11.45 -7.12 5.23
CA PHE A 195 10.64 -6.04 5.79
C PHE A 195 11.31 -4.68 5.54
N ARG A 196 10.78 -3.93 4.60
CA ARG A 196 11.28 -2.62 4.17
C ARG A 196 10.24 -1.52 4.26
N TYR A 197 8.96 -1.87 4.39
CA TYR A 197 7.83 -0.95 4.32
C TYR A 197 6.85 -1.25 5.45
N VAL A 198 6.39 -0.22 6.13
CA VAL A 198 5.27 -0.34 7.07
C VAL A 198 4.08 0.47 6.55
N LYS A 199 2.89 -0.12 6.56
CA LYS A 199 1.63 0.61 6.52
C LYS A 199 1.22 0.82 7.96
N ASP A 200 1.45 2.00 8.49
CA ASP A 200 1.21 2.31 9.89
C ASP A 200 -0.24 2.78 10.12
N GLU A 201 -0.98 1.98 10.84
CA GLU A 201 -2.34 2.26 11.31
C GLU A 201 -2.48 1.95 12.82
N ALA A 202 -1.34 1.74 13.51
CA ALA A 202 -1.30 1.51 14.94
C ALA A 202 -1.23 2.83 15.71
N GLY A 203 -2.22 3.09 16.54
CA GLY A 203 -2.24 4.30 17.37
C GLY A 203 -2.26 5.60 16.56
N SER A 204 -1.18 6.38 16.60
CA SER A 204 -1.06 7.65 15.88
C SER A 204 0.13 7.62 14.92
N PRO A 205 -0.07 7.37 13.62
CA PRO A 205 0.99 7.34 12.62
C PRO A 205 1.83 8.63 12.56
N LEU A 206 1.21 9.78 12.74
CA LEU A 206 1.92 11.07 12.79
C LEU A 206 2.93 11.18 13.94
N MET A 207 2.73 10.41 15.02
CA MET A 207 3.64 10.40 16.17
C MET A 207 4.70 9.32 16.06
N SER A 208 4.43 8.21 15.39
CA SER A 208 5.35 7.08 15.25
C SER A 208 6.41 7.30 14.17
N ILE A 209 6.15 8.12 13.16
CA ILE A 209 7.05 8.31 12.01
C ILE A 209 8.45 8.80 12.43
N GLY A 210 8.55 9.79 13.31
CA GLY A 210 9.83 10.32 13.77
C GLY A 210 10.72 9.23 14.40
N PRO A 211 10.24 8.53 15.44
CA PRO A 211 10.95 7.42 16.07
C PRO A 211 11.27 6.27 15.09
N LEU A 212 10.37 5.89 14.21
CA LEU A 212 10.61 4.82 13.21
C LEU A 212 11.76 5.21 12.26
N ARG A 213 11.72 6.41 11.70
CA ARG A 213 12.77 6.92 10.81
C ARG A 213 14.12 6.99 11.52
N GLN A 214 14.17 7.59 12.69
CA GLN A 214 15.39 7.72 13.47
C GLN A 214 16.02 6.35 13.79
N ARG A 215 15.23 5.40 14.30
CA ARG A 215 15.71 4.10 14.78
C ARG A 215 16.03 3.13 13.64
N SER A 216 15.52 3.35 12.44
CA SER A 216 15.86 2.61 11.22
C SER A 216 16.90 3.32 10.36
N SER A 217 17.40 4.49 10.76
CA SER A 217 18.27 5.36 9.95
C SER A 217 17.67 5.65 8.58
N ASP A 218 16.39 5.99 8.54
CA ASP A 218 15.57 6.24 7.33
C ASP A 218 15.47 5.06 6.33
N GLN A 219 15.85 3.85 6.74
CA GLN A 219 15.81 2.69 5.86
C GLN A 219 14.42 2.03 5.81
N LEU A 220 13.66 2.04 6.92
CA LEU A 220 12.26 1.62 6.93
C LEU A 220 11.40 2.72 6.32
N LYS A 221 10.67 2.39 5.25
CA LYS A 221 9.79 3.33 4.55
C LYS A 221 8.38 3.25 5.12
N ILE A 222 7.80 4.42 5.40
CA ILE A 222 6.56 4.50 6.16
C ILE A 222 5.45 4.99 5.24
N PHE A 223 4.39 4.21 5.18
CA PHE A 223 3.12 4.52 4.55
C PHE A 223 2.05 4.64 5.62
N SER A 224 1.03 5.41 5.36
CA SER A 224 -0.17 5.48 6.18
C SER A 224 -1.35 4.75 5.52
N GLY A 225 -2.41 4.59 6.31
CA GLY A 225 -3.73 4.18 5.84
C GLY A 225 -4.77 5.28 6.10
N SER A 226 -5.79 4.97 6.91
CA SER A 226 -6.81 5.93 7.38
C SER A 226 -7.44 6.78 6.27
N HIS A 227 -7.59 6.19 5.08
CA HIS A 227 -8.07 6.86 3.87
C HIS A 227 -7.26 8.10 3.48
N GLY A 228 -5.99 8.22 3.92
CA GLY A 228 -5.12 9.36 3.60
C GLY A 228 -5.61 10.70 4.10
N ARG A 229 -6.39 10.72 5.20
CA ARG A 229 -6.96 11.97 5.75
C ARG A 229 -5.89 12.98 6.16
N ASP A 230 -4.76 12.50 6.62
CA ASP A 230 -3.66 13.32 7.11
C ASP A 230 -2.54 13.51 6.08
N LEU A 231 -2.80 13.22 4.79
CA LEU A 231 -1.79 13.13 3.72
C LEU A 231 -0.84 14.34 3.67
N ILE A 232 -1.34 15.56 3.84
CA ILE A 232 -0.50 16.78 3.81
C ILE A 232 0.50 16.77 4.97
N ASP A 233 0.06 16.45 6.19
CA ASP A 233 0.94 16.43 7.36
C ASP A 233 1.91 15.23 7.33
N GLU A 234 1.45 14.11 6.80
CA GLU A 234 2.26 12.93 6.52
C GLU A 234 3.41 13.26 5.55
N MET A 235 3.13 13.94 4.43
CA MET A 235 4.14 14.36 3.48
C MET A 235 5.15 15.34 4.10
N ARG A 236 4.70 16.30 4.93
CA ARG A 236 5.59 17.21 5.68
C ARG A 236 6.55 16.45 6.59
N ARG A 237 6.11 15.35 7.19
CA ARG A 237 6.91 14.52 8.10
C ARG A 237 7.80 13.51 7.36
N GLY A 238 7.69 13.42 6.03
CA GLY A 238 8.50 12.56 5.19
C GLY A 238 8.02 11.12 5.10
N PHE A 239 6.71 10.89 5.15
CA PHE A 239 6.12 9.61 4.76
C PHE A 239 6.53 9.25 3.32
N SER A 240 6.71 7.97 3.06
CA SER A 240 7.05 7.46 1.74
C SER A 240 5.83 7.30 0.84
N GLY A 241 4.63 7.31 1.41
CA GLY A 241 3.38 7.21 0.69
C GLY A 241 2.18 7.01 1.58
N SER A 242 1.02 6.80 0.95
CA SER A 242 -0.24 6.50 1.63
C SER A 242 -1.01 5.41 0.88
N MET A 243 -1.82 4.63 1.60
CA MET A 243 -2.65 3.56 1.06
C MET A 243 -4.15 3.85 1.29
N PRO A 244 -4.72 4.84 0.56
CA PRO A 244 -6.15 5.15 0.64
C PRO A 244 -7.00 4.09 -0.10
N ALA A 245 -8.33 4.28 -0.11
CA ALA A 245 -9.22 3.49 -0.96
C ALA A 245 -9.11 3.92 -2.45
N ALA A 246 -9.34 2.97 -3.36
CA ALA A 246 -9.16 3.17 -4.80
C ALA A 246 -10.10 4.19 -5.46
N PRO A 247 -11.36 4.40 -5.02
CA PRO A 247 -12.29 5.30 -5.71
C PRO A 247 -11.80 6.75 -5.88
N PHE A 248 -10.85 7.20 -5.06
CA PHE A 248 -10.33 8.58 -5.05
C PHE A 248 -8.86 8.68 -5.46
N ALA A 249 -8.30 7.61 -5.95
CA ALA A 249 -6.85 7.44 -6.08
C ALA A 249 -6.21 8.52 -6.96
N ASP A 250 -6.88 8.97 -8.01
CA ASP A 250 -6.41 10.02 -8.90
C ASP A 250 -6.36 11.41 -8.23
N LEU A 251 -7.28 11.71 -7.31
CA LEU A 251 -7.24 12.96 -6.52
C LEU A 251 -6.07 12.94 -5.53
N TYR A 252 -5.81 11.79 -4.92
CA TYR A 252 -4.62 11.62 -4.06
C TYR A 252 -3.32 11.72 -4.85
N ALA A 253 -3.26 11.11 -6.04
CA ALA A 253 -2.10 11.19 -6.89
C ALA A 253 -1.82 12.65 -7.29
N GLN A 254 -2.84 13.43 -7.63
CA GLN A 254 -2.69 14.85 -7.91
C GLN A 254 -2.19 15.63 -6.70
N THR A 255 -2.74 15.38 -5.50
CA THR A 255 -2.26 16.00 -4.26
C THR A 255 -0.78 15.69 -4.02
N TRP A 256 -0.38 14.43 -4.20
CA TRP A 256 0.99 13.97 -4.06
C TRP A 256 1.93 14.65 -5.05
N ASP A 257 1.56 14.70 -6.33
CA ASP A 257 2.36 15.32 -7.40
C ASP A 257 2.56 16.80 -7.13
N LEU A 258 1.48 17.56 -6.87
CA LEU A 258 1.53 18.98 -6.58
C LEU A 258 2.42 19.30 -5.36
N TRP A 259 2.34 18.49 -4.32
CA TRP A 259 3.19 18.65 -3.14
C TRP A 259 4.68 18.51 -3.48
N HIS A 260 5.03 17.47 -4.24
CA HIS A 260 6.42 17.20 -4.60
C HIS A 260 6.97 18.13 -5.71
N GLU A 261 6.08 18.80 -6.42
CA GLU A 261 6.43 19.91 -7.33
C GLU A 261 6.63 21.25 -6.59
N GLY A 262 6.41 21.29 -5.27
CA GLY A 262 6.51 22.51 -4.46
C GLY A 262 5.27 23.40 -4.51
N LYS A 263 4.18 22.96 -5.15
CA LYS A 263 2.89 23.66 -5.28
C LYS A 263 1.99 23.37 -4.07
N HIS A 264 2.46 23.76 -2.88
CA HIS A 264 1.86 23.33 -1.62
C HIS A 264 0.43 23.85 -1.43
N ASP A 265 0.12 25.09 -1.86
CA ASP A 265 -1.23 25.65 -1.74
C ASP A 265 -2.22 24.91 -2.64
N GLU A 266 -1.82 24.57 -3.86
CA GLU A 266 -2.62 23.78 -4.78
C GLU A 266 -2.83 22.34 -4.26
N ALA A 267 -1.79 21.73 -3.67
CA ALA A 267 -1.89 20.44 -3.02
C ALA A 267 -2.89 20.45 -1.86
N MET A 268 -2.84 21.47 -0.99
CA MET A 268 -3.80 21.63 0.11
C MET A 268 -5.23 21.83 -0.41
N ALA A 269 -5.42 22.63 -1.46
CA ALA A 269 -6.73 22.83 -2.07
C ALA A 269 -7.28 21.54 -2.70
N MET A 270 -6.44 20.74 -3.38
CA MET A 270 -6.82 19.45 -3.93
C MET A 270 -7.16 18.44 -2.83
N HIS A 271 -6.36 18.39 -1.77
CA HIS A 271 -6.62 17.50 -0.64
C HIS A 271 -7.93 17.85 0.08
N GLY A 272 -8.25 19.14 0.25
CA GLY A 272 -9.53 19.56 0.82
C GLY A 272 -10.74 19.06 0.02
N ARG A 273 -10.66 19.04 -1.31
CA ARG A 273 -11.69 18.43 -2.18
C ARG A 273 -11.80 16.93 -1.98
N THR A 274 -10.64 16.27 -1.90
CA THR A 274 -10.59 14.83 -1.65
C THR A 274 -11.20 14.47 -0.30
N LEU A 275 -10.94 15.26 0.75
CA LEU A 275 -11.52 15.07 2.09
C LEU A 275 -13.04 15.19 2.11
N LEU A 276 -13.63 16.08 1.32
CA LEU A 276 -15.08 16.16 1.18
C LEU A 276 -15.66 14.82 0.73
N PHE A 277 -15.08 14.24 -0.32
CA PHE A 277 -15.55 12.96 -0.89
C PHE A 277 -15.31 11.78 0.05
N ILE A 278 -14.16 11.75 0.74
CA ILE A 278 -13.86 10.70 1.72
C ILE A 278 -14.85 10.74 2.88
N THR A 279 -15.10 11.92 3.41
CA THR A 279 -16.03 12.10 4.54
C THR A 279 -17.40 11.56 4.18
N GLU A 280 -17.89 11.91 3.01
CA GLU A 280 -19.17 11.42 2.49
C GLU A 280 -19.15 9.89 2.35
N ALA A 281 -18.15 9.33 1.65
CA ALA A 281 -18.06 7.90 1.41
C ALA A 281 -17.94 7.08 2.69
N VAL A 282 -17.08 7.50 3.64
CA VAL A 282 -16.87 6.77 4.90
C VAL A 282 -18.12 6.77 5.77
N SER A 283 -18.91 7.84 5.75
CA SER A 283 -20.17 7.92 6.50
C SER A 283 -21.22 6.91 6.04
N HIS A 284 -21.14 6.44 4.80
CA HIS A 284 -22.06 5.45 4.23
C HIS A 284 -21.49 4.02 4.18
N GLY A 285 -20.33 3.78 4.79
CA GLY A 285 -19.74 2.46 4.93
C GLY A 285 -19.07 1.91 3.66
N PRO A 286 -18.62 0.63 3.68
CA PRO A 286 -17.77 0.09 2.61
C PRO A 286 -18.47 -0.09 1.26
N GLU A 287 -19.80 -0.21 1.23
CA GLU A 287 -20.57 -0.29 -0.02
C GLU A 287 -20.45 0.98 -0.86
N SER A 288 -20.31 2.14 -0.21
CA SER A 288 -20.11 3.43 -0.87
C SER A 288 -18.88 3.46 -1.77
N LEU A 289 -17.79 2.81 -1.35
CA LEU A 289 -16.55 2.74 -2.13
C LEU A 289 -16.77 2.00 -3.46
N LYS A 290 -17.49 0.89 -3.42
CA LYS A 290 -17.85 0.15 -4.65
C LYS A 290 -18.85 0.91 -5.49
N TYR A 291 -19.82 1.58 -4.87
CA TYR A 291 -20.79 2.41 -5.58
C TYR A 291 -20.12 3.55 -6.34
N ILE A 292 -19.10 4.18 -5.77
CA ILE A 292 -18.34 5.20 -6.47
C ILE A 292 -17.58 4.60 -7.67
N LEU A 293 -16.97 3.42 -7.55
CA LEU A 293 -16.36 2.73 -8.69
C LEU A 293 -17.38 2.33 -9.76
N TYR A 294 -18.60 1.99 -9.37
CA TYR A 294 -19.73 1.78 -10.27
C TYR A 294 -20.10 3.09 -11.01
N LEU A 295 -20.25 4.20 -10.31
CA LEU A 295 -20.51 5.51 -10.92
C LEU A 295 -19.40 5.97 -11.87
N ARG A 296 -18.16 5.59 -11.58
CA ARG A 296 -16.97 5.87 -12.41
C ARG A 296 -16.80 4.87 -13.57
N GLY A 297 -17.74 3.93 -13.75
CA GLY A 297 -17.74 2.97 -14.85
C GLY A 297 -16.68 1.86 -14.74
N VAL A 298 -16.06 1.69 -13.56
CA VAL A 298 -15.07 0.65 -13.31
C VAL A 298 -15.74 -0.68 -12.97
N PHE A 299 -16.77 -0.64 -12.11
CA PHE A 299 -17.53 -1.81 -11.70
C PHE A 299 -18.90 -1.86 -12.38
N LYS A 300 -19.42 -3.07 -12.57
CA LYS A 300 -20.79 -3.30 -13.09
C LYS A 300 -21.82 -3.43 -11.98
N THR A 301 -21.37 -3.82 -10.78
CA THR A 301 -22.17 -3.99 -9.57
C THR A 301 -21.41 -3.41 -8.38
N TYR A 302 -22.08 -3.12 -7.28
CA TYR A 302 -21.45 -2.58 -6.08
C TYR A 302 -21.80 -3.34 -4.78
N GLY A 303 -22.45 -4.51 -4.91
CA GLY A 303 -22.81 -5.35 -3.76
C GLY A 303 -21.60 -5.84 -2.97
N LEU A 304 -21.78 -5.95 -1.66
CA LEU A 304 -20.82 -6.53 -0.75
C LEU A 304 -21.03 -8.04 -0.59
N ARG A 305 -19.95 -8.78 -0.41
CA ARG A 305 -20.02 -10.18 0.00
C ARG A 305 -19.84 -10.22 1.53
N THR A 306 -20.86 -10.71 2.22
CA THR A 306 -20.88 -10.77 3.71
C THR A 306 -20.47 -12.14 4.26
N GLN A 307 -20.59 -13.21 3.46
CA GLN A 307 -20.23 -14.55 3.88
C GLN A 307 -18.73 -14.77 3.83
N ARG A 308 -18.14 -15.17 4.96
CA ARG A 308 -16.72 -15.50 5.05
C ARG A 308 -16.39 -16.77 4.28
N ALA A 309 -15.20 -16.79 3.69
CA ALA A 309 -14.65 -17.99 3.09
C ALA A 309 -14.29 -19.03 4.17
N PRO A 310 -14.24 -20.33 3.81
CA PRO A 310 -13.82 -21.38 4.74
C PRO A 310 -12.45 -21.10 5.37
N GLY A 311 -12.28 -21.43 6.64
CA GLY A 311 -11.04 -21.25 7.38
C GLY A 311 -10.98 -19.98 8.24
N PHE A 312 -11.84 -19.00 8.02
CA PHE A 312 -11.86 -17.78 8.83
C PHE A 312 -12.77 -17.90 10.05
N SER A 313 -12.21 -17.62 11.24
CA SER A 313 -12.96 -17.56 12.48
C SER A 313 -13.96 -16.39 12.48
N SER A 314 -15.16 -16.62 13.04
CA SER A 314 -16.14 -15.56 13.30
C SER A 314 -15.66 -14.50 14.31
N ALA A 315 -14.63 -14.82 15.09
CA ALA A 315 -14.07 -13.90 16.08
C ALA A 315 -13.20 -12.78 15.44
N VAL A 316 -12.74 -12.95 14.19
CA VAL A 316 -11.96 -11.93 13.49
C VAL A 316 -12.91 -10.94 12.84
N LYS A 317 -12.80 -9.65 13.16
CA LYS A 317 -13.63 -8.60 12.52
C LYS A 317 -13.33 -8.51 11.02
N LEU A 318 -14.36 -8.28 10.20
CA LEU A 318 -14.24 -8.24 8.73
C LEU A 318 -13.42 -7.05 8.21
N ALA A 319 -13.44 -5.94 8.93
CA ALA A 319 -12.63 -4.75 8.66
C ALA A 319 -12.43 -3.96 9.95
N ALA A 320 -11.38 -3.17 10.04
CA ALA A 320 -11.26 -2.15 11.08
C ALA A 320 -12.46 -1.18 10.93
N GLY A 321 -13.27 -1.09 11.97
CA GLY A 321 -14.50 -0.28 11.95
C GLY A 321 -15.75 -1.02 11.46
N SER A 322 -15.72 -2.35 11.27
CA SER A 322 -16.88 -3.15 10.86
C SER A 322 -17.99 -3.29 11.93
N ASP A 323 -17.90 -2.57 13.04
CA ASP A 323 -19.09 -2.27 13.87
C ASP A 323 -20.12 -1.43 13.06
N GLN A 324 -19.74 -0.96 11.85
CA GLN A 324 -20.58 -0.34 10.82
C GLN A 324 -21.18 -1.34 9.82
N ALA A 325 -21.19 -2.64 10.12
CA ALA A 325 -21.81 -3.66 9.26
C ALA A 325 -23.34 -3.49 9.07
N GLU A 326 -23.94 -2.51 9.75
CA GLU A 326 -25.36 -2.15 9.62
C GLU A 326 -25.61 -0.87 8.78
N THR A 327 -24.58 -0.16 8.36
CA THR A 327 -24.76 1.00 7.47
C THR A 327 -24.93 0.53 6.04
N HIS A 328 -26.15 0.36 5.62
CA HIS A 328 -26.47 0.20 4.20
C HIS A 328 -26.44 1.56 3.50
N LEU A 329 -25.87 1.59 2.31
CA LEU A 329 -25.91 2.75 1.44
C LEU A 329 -27.37 2.94 0.94
N ASP A 330 -28.11 3.83 1.59
CA ASP A 330 -29.47 4.19 1.22
C ASP A 330 -29.53 5.12 0.01
N GLU A 331 -30.73 5.49 -0.43
CA GLU A 331 -30.91 6.33 -1.62
C GLU A 331 -30.44 7.77 -1.39
N GLU A 332 -30.57 8.30 -0.18
CA GLU A 332 -30.04 9.61 0.22
C GLU A 332 -28.53 9.62 0.15
N GLY A 333 -27.85 8.61 0.67
CA GLY A 333 -26.40 8.46 0.59
C GLY A 333 -25.92 8.30 -0.86
N LYS A 334 -26.63 7.52 -1.68
CA LYS A 334 -26.33 7.42 -3.11
C LYS A 334 -26.48 8.76 -3.83
N GLN A 335 -27.49 9.55 -3.46
CA GLN A 335 -27.67 10.89 -4.03
C GLN A 335 -26.55 11.82 -3.63
N ALA A 336 -26.16 11.86 -2.33
CA ALA A 336 -25.05 12.67 -1.83
C ALA A 336 -23.72 12.31 -2.56
N LEU A 337 -23.45 11.02 -2.75
CA LEU A 337 -22.27 10.56 -3.48
C LEU A 337 -22.28 10.97 -4.96
N ARG A 338 -23.44 10.92 -5.62
CA ARG A 338 -23.60 11.39 -7.02
C ARG A 338 -23.31 12.89 -7.13
N GLU A 339 -23.87 13.70 -6.23
CA GLU A 339 -23.68 15.15 -6.21
C GLU A 339 -22.22 15.52 -5.93
N THR A 340 -21.59 14.87 -4.95
CA THR A 340 -20.18 15.09 -4.64
C THR A 340 -19.27 14.67 -5.79
N LEU A 341 -19.56 13.54 -6.46
CA LEU A 341 -18.79 13.10 -7.63
C LEU A 341 -18.94 14.09 -8.80
N GLU A 342 -20.13 14.59 -9.08
CA GLU A 342 -20.33 15.60 -10.13
C GLU A 342 -19.61 16.91 -9.82
N TYR A 343 -19.61 17.35 -8.56
CA TYR A 343 -18.83 18.51 -8.11
C TYR A 343 -17.32 18.32 -8.34
N LEU A 344 -16.82 17.09 -8.15
CA LEU A 344 -15.39 16.76 -8.31
C LEU A 344 -14.99 16.42 -9.75
N LYS A 345 -15.95 16.21 -10.63
CA LYS A 345 -15.73 15.78 -12.02
C LYS A 345 -14.65 16.57 -12.77
N PRO A 346 -14.54 17.93 -12.64
CA PRO A 346 -13.48 18.69 -13.30
C PRO A 346 -12.05 18.34 -12.85
N TYR A 347 -11.91 17.65 -11.73
CA TYR A 347 -10.64 17.29 -11.11
C TYR A 347 -10.27 15.81 -11.30
N LEU A 348 -11.18 15.00 -11.84
CA LEU A 348 -10.93 13.57 -12.06
C LEU A 348 -10.04 13.37 -13.28
N ARG A 349 -9.11 12.41 -13.19
CA ARG A 349 -8.20 12.01 -14.29
C ARG A 349 -8.63 10.70 -14.97
N ALA A 350 -9.49 9.89 -14.31
CA ALA A 350 -9.92 8.58 -14.80
C ALA A 350 -11.40 8.32 -14.55
#